data_d163d0601b03a7aee2b7011c0f26fa38
#
_entry.id   d163d0601b03a7aee2b7011c0f26fa38
#
_cell.length_a   1.000
_cell.length_b   1.000
_cell.length_c   1.000
_cell.angle_alpha   90.00
_cell.angle_beta   90.00
_cell.angle_gamma   90.00
#
_symmetry.space_group_name_H-M   'P 1'
#
loop_
_entity.id
_entity.type
_entity.pdbx_description
1 polymer ?
#
loop_
_entity_poly.entity_id
_entity_poly.type
_entity_poly.pdbx_seq_one_letter_code
_entity_poly.pdbx_strand_id
1 'polypeptide(L)'
;LLIGDFILVEKFAYGIKDPIYQKTLIETGHPKRGDIVVFKYPEDPRLDYIKRAVGLPGDKVTYDPVAKQVTIQPGCSSGQACGNALPVTYSNVEPSDFVQTFSRSNGGEASSGFWQLPKGETKADGIRLTERQETLGDVTHRILMVPIAQDQVGMYYHQSGLPLATWIVPPGQYFMMGDNRRSEER
;
A
#
# COMPACT_ATOMS: atom_id res chain seq x y z
N LEU A 1 5.54 7.33 -6.72
CA LEU A 1 6.57 8.36 -6.86
C LEU A 1 7.56 7.94 -7.94
N LEU A 2 7.91 8.86 -8.80
CA LEU A 2 8.94 8.69 -9.83
C LEU A 2 10.30 9.18 -9.32
N ILE A 3 11.37 8.77 -9.99
CA ILE A 3 12.72 9.32 -9.72
C ILE A 3 12.68 10.82 -10.06
N GLY A 4 13.00 11.66 -9.07
CA GLY A 4 12.95 13.11 -9.19
C GLY A 4 11.72 13.78 -8.61
N ASP A 5 10.71 13.01 -8.18
CA ASP A 5 9.57 13.58 -7.46
C ASP A 5 9.99 14.09 -6.09
N PHE A 6 9.46 15.24 -5.72
CA PHE A 6 9.59 15.81 -4.39
C PHE A 6 8.30 15.60 -3.62
N ILE A 7 8.41 15.24 -2.35
CA ILE A 7 7.29 15.15 -1.43
C ILE A 7 7.54 16.08 -0.24
N LEU A 8 6.49 16.79 0.15
CA LEU A 8 6.48 17.52 1.41
C LEU A 8 5.95 16.60 2.51
N VAL A 9 6.76 16.36 3.54
CA VAL A 9 6.38 15.51 4.67
C VAL A 9 6.15 16.37 5.90
N GLU A 10 4.96 16.32 6.45
CA GLU A 10 4.63 16.95 7.71
C GLU A 10 5.04 16.04 8.88
N LYS A 11 6.25 16.22 9.38
CA LYS A 11 6.87 15.35 10.40
C LYS A 11 6.14 15.29 11.73
N PHE A 12 5.33 16.31 12.02
CA PHE A 12 4.64 16.46 13.31
C PHE A 12 3.13 16.16 13.22
N ALA A 13 2.66 15.68 12.07
CA ALA A 13 1.24 15.42 11.85
C ALA A 13 0.62 14.51 12.91
N TYR A 14 1.39 13.53 13.40
CA TYR A 14 0.90 12.52 14.35
C TYR A 14 1.64 12.51 15.69
N GLY A 15 2.57 13.42 15.90
CA GLY A 15 3.23 13.55 17.19
C GLY A 15 4.60 14.20 17.13
N ILE A 16 5.00 14.79 18.25
CA ILE A 16 6.35 15.30 18.47
C ILE A 16 7.14 14.21 19.17
N LYS A 17 8.23 13.77 18.54
CA LYS A 17 9.09 12.72 19.05
C LYS A 17 10.37 13.29 19.68
N ASP A 18 10.86 12.64 20.72
CA ASP A 18 12.18 12.88 21.26
C ASP A 18 13.25 12.60 20.18
N PRO A 19 14.20 13.53 19.93
CA PRO A 19 15.20 13.38 18.88
C PRO A 19 16.19 12.26 19.11
N ILE A 20 16.38 11.83 20.39
CA ILE A 20 17.36 10.81 20.77
C ILE A 20 16.70 9.44 20.86
N TYR A 21 15.63 9.34 21.65
CA TYR A 21 14.97 8.05 21.95
C TYR A 21 13.79 7.73 21.04
N GLN A 22 13.41 8.65 20.13
CA GLN A 22 12.28 8.51 19.19
C GLN A 22 10.93 8.20 19.87
N LYS A 23 10.82 8.45 21.18
CA LYS A 23 9.56 8.33 21.92
C LYS A 23 8.66 9.50 21.62
N THR A 24 7.36 9.23 21.45
CA THR A 24 6.36 10.30 21.28
C THR A 24 6.22 11.08 22.58
N LEU A 25 6.54 12.37 22.54
CA LEU A 25 6.39 13.29 23.68
C LEU A 25 5.00 13.89 23.73
N ILE A 26 4.46 14.26 22.57
CA ILE A 26 3.13 14.85 22.41
C ILE A 26 2.48 14.17 21.20
N GLU A 27 1.31 13.61 21.40
CA GLU A 27 0.49 13.06 20.32
C GLU A 27 -0.38 14.18 19.74
N THR A 28 -0.24 14.47 18.44
CA THR A 28 -0.97 15.56 17.75
C THR A 28 -2.12 15.03 16.91
N GLY A 29 -2.17 13.71 16.67
CA GLY A 29 -3.23 13.08 15.91
C GLY A 29 -2.92 11.63 15.57
N HIS A 30 -3.87 11.02 14.87
CA HIS A 30 -3.78 9.64 14.38
C HIS A 30 -4.04 9.60 12.88
N PRO A 31 -3.37 8.71 12.12
CA PRO A 31 -3.69 8.47 10.73
C PRO A 31 -5.17 8.13 10.54
N LYS A 32 -5.79 8.76 9.56
CA LYS A 32 -7.15 8.45 9.11
C LYS A 32 -7.07 7.47 7.93
N ARG A 33 -8.16 6.78 7.68
CA ARG A 33 -8.25 5.93 6.48
C ARG A 33 -8.07 6.77 5.21
N GLY A 34 -7.19 6.30 4.33
CA GLY A 34 -6.85 7.00 3.11
C GLY A 34 -5.67 7.96 3.21
N ASP A 35 -5.18 8.29 4.42
CA ASP A 35 -4.00 9.13 4.58
C ASP A 35 -2.75 8.46 4.00
N ILE A 36 -1.91 9.27 3.35
CA ILE A 36 -0.56 8.85 2.97
C ILE A 36 0.37 9.10 4.16
N VAL A 37 1.03 8.05 4.61
CA VAL A 37 1.91 8.09 5.78
C VAL A 37 3.33 7.74 5.39
N VAL A 38 4.28 8.52 5.88
CA VAL A 38 5.72 8.24 5.80
C VAL A 38 6.18 7.70 7.15
N PHE A 39 6.82 6.56 7.15
CA PHE A 39 7.29 5.90 8.37
C PHE A 39 8.59 5.15 8.13
N LYS A 40 9.33 4.90 9.20
CA LYS A 40 10.55 4.09 9.14
C LYS A 40 10.20 2.62 8.93
N TYR A 41 10.89 1.96 8.00
CA TYR A 41 10.71 0.54 7.79
C TYR A 41 11.16 -0.24 9.05
N PRO A 42 10.31 -1.09 9.65
CA PRO A 42 10.61 -1.73 10.93
C PRO A 42 11.84 -2.62 10.94
N GLU A 43 12.16 -3.29 9.83
CA GLU A 43 13.31 -4.19 9.71
C GLU A 43 14.61 -3.43 9.40
N ASP A 44 14.51 -2.27 8.73
CA ASP A 44 15.64 -1.37 8.49
C ASP A 44 15.22 0.10 8.66
N PRO A 45 15.37 0.67 9.85
CA PRO A 45 14.94 2.05 10.15
C PRO A 45 15.69 3.14 9.37
N ARG A 46 16.69 2.80 8.56
CA ARG A 46 17.36 3.74 7.67
C ARG A 46 16.49 4.05 6.44
N LEU A 47 15.54 3.18 6.12
CA LEU A 47 14.64 3.32 4.99
C LEU A 47 13.33 3.99 5.42
N ASP A 48 12.91 4.97 4.65
CA ASP A 48 11.59 5.57 4.78
C ASP A 48 10.60 4.92 3.80
N TYR A 49 9.48 4.46 4.31
CA TYR A 49 8.40 3.93 3.52
C TYR A 49 7.25 4.94 3.42
N ILE A 50 6.66 4.98 2.24
CA ILE A 50 5.49 5.79 1.94
C ILE A 50 4.38 4.84 1.56
N LYS A 51 3.33 4.78 2.37
CA LYS A 51 2.18 3.89 2.15
C LYS A 51 0.90 4.62 2.53
N ARG A 52 -0.22 4.06 2.11
CA ARG A 52 -1.56 4.56 2.48
C ARG A 52 -2.13 3.76 3.65
N ALA A 53 -2.72 4.45 4.62
CA ALA A 53 -3.44 3.82 5.73
C ALA A 53 -4.79 3.29 5.20
N VAL A 54 -4.89 1.97 5.02
CA VAL A 54 -6.07 1.29 4.51
C VAL A 54 -6.93 0.75 5.65
N GLY A 55 -6.31 0.09 6.64
CA GLY A 55 -6.99 -0.41 7.82
C GLY A 55 -6.63 0.34 9.09
N LEU A 56 -7.61 0.65 9.91
CA LEU A 56 -7.47 1.30 11.22
C LEU A 56 -7.52 0.25 12.34
N PRO A 57 -7.09 0.60 13.58
CA PRO A 57 -7.18 -0.31 14.72
C PRO A 57 -8.59 -0.93 14.87
N GLY A 58 -8.66 -2.25 14.97
CA GLY A 58 -9.90 -2.99 15.07
C GLY A 58 -10.59 -3.34 13.76
N ASP A 59 -10.03 -2.94 12.61
CA ASP A 59 -10.55 -3.38 11.32
C ASP A 59 -10.12 -4.79 10.99
N LYS A 60 -10.99 -5.51 10.29
CA LYS A 60 -10.62 -6.71 9.54
C LYS A 60 -10.44 -6.32 8.09
N VAL A 61 -9.23 -6.50 7.58
CA VAL A 61 -8.87 -6.27 6.19
C VAL A 61 -8.70 -7.60 5.49
N THR A 62 -9.39 -7.78 4.37
CA THR A 62 -9.23 -8.94 3.49
C THR A 62 -8.82 -8.44 2.10
N TYR A 63 -7.78 -9.04 1.54
CA TYR A 63 -7.27 -8.70 0.22
C TYR A 63 -7.56 -9.81 -0.79
N ASP A 64 -8.16 -9.46 -1.91
CA ASP A 64 -8.32 -10.34 -3.06
C ASP A 64 -7.12 -10.15 -4.01
N PRO A 65 -6.21 -11.13 -4.12
CA PRO A 65 -5.00 -11.02 -4.94
C PRO A 65 -5.29 -11.09 -6.45
N VAL A 66 -6.44 -11.62 -6.84
CA VAL A 66 -6.84 -11.72 -8.26
C VAL A 66 -7.48 -10.41 -8.71
N ALA A 67 -8.48 -9.95 -7.97
CA ALA A 67 -9.15 -8.69 -8.25
C ALA A 67 -8.32 -7.46 -7.84
N LYS A 68 -7.26 -7.63 -7.04
CA LYS A 68 -6.46 -6.55 -6.44
C LYS A 68 -7.32 -5.58 -5.63
N GLN A 69 -8.25 -6.13 -4.86
CA GLN A 69 -9.25 -5.37 -4.10
C GLN A 69 -9.14 -5.65 -2.61
N VAL A 70 -9.51 -4.68 -1.80
CA VAL A 70 -9.61 -4.83 -0.36
C VAL A 70 -11.07 -4.79 0.08
N THR A 71 -11.38 -5.59 1.10
CA THR A 71 -12.64 -5.50 1.86
C THR A 71 -12.28 -5.13 3.29
N ILE A 72 -12.97 -4.16 3.85
CA ILE A 72 -12.71 -3.65 5.19
C ILE A 72 -13.98 -3.77 6.02
N GLN A 73 -13.89 -4.48 7.14
CA GLN A 73 -14.97 -4.59 8.14
C GLN A 73 -14.48 -3.97 9.45
N PRO A 74 -15.10 -2.89 9.93
CA PRO A 74 -14.71 -2.24 11.17
C PRO A 74 -15.20 -3.01 12.40
N GLY A 75 -14.61 -2.70 13.55
CA GLY A 75 -15.07 -3.18 14.85
C GLY A 75 -14.83 -4.68 15.12
N CYS A 76 -13.85 -5.28 14.45
CA CYS A 76 -13.46 -6.67 14.66
C CYS A 76 -12.47 -6.77 15.83
N SER A 77 -12.96 -6.70 17.05
CA SER A 77 -12.16 -7.02 18.24
C SER A 77 -12.26 -8.50 18.57
N SER A 78 -11.25 -9.05 19.28
CA SER A 78 -11.25 -10.45 19.71
C SER A 78 -12.57 -10.80 20.45
N GLY A 79 -13.33 -11.72 19.86
CA GLY A 79 -14.59 -12.22 20.45
C GLY A 79 -15.84 -11.42 20.09
N GLN A 80 -15.76 -10.37 19.28
CA GLN A 80 -16.94 -9.63 18.80
C GLN A 80 -17.14 -9.84 17.29
N ALA A 81 -18.42 -9.84 16.87
CA ALA A 81 -18.75 -9.84 15.44
C ALA A 81 -18.31 -8.53 14.79
N CYS A 82 -17.70 -8.62 13.61
CA CYS A 82 -17.35 -7.45 12.83
C CYS A 82 -18.59 -6.67 12.41
N GLY A 83 -18.44 -5.36 12.26
CA GLY A 83 -19.45 -4.50 11.62
C GLY A 83 -19.63 -4.83 10.13
N ASN A 84 -20.58 -4.15 9.50
CA ASN A 84 -20.77 -4.26 8.05
C ASN A 84 -19.53 -3.79 7.31
N ALA A 85 -19.27 -4.41 6.14
CA ALA A 85 -18.19 -3.97 5.27
C ALA A 85 -18.37 -2.51 4.88
N LEU A 86 -17.27 -1.76 4.92
CA LEU A 86 -17.24 -0.38 4.44
C LEU A 86 -17.39 -0.36 2.92
N PRO A 87 -18.01 0.68 2.36
CA PRO A 87 -18.07 0.84 0.92
C PRO A 87 -16.68 1.17 0.37
N VAL A 88 -16.02 0.16 -0.19
CA VAL A 88 -14.82 0.34 -1.01
C VAL A 88 -15.24 0.15 -2.46
N THR A 89 -15.06 1.16 -3.27
CA THR A 89 -15.48 1.13 -4.67
C THR A 89 -14.29 1.25 -5.62
N TYR A 90 -14.44 0.69 -6.81
CA TYR A 90 -13.41 0.61 -7.83
C TYR A 90 -13.96 1.04 -9.18
N SER A 91 -13.20 1.86 -9.92
CA SER A 91 -13.50 2.13 -11.31
C SER A 91 -13.11 0.95 -12.22
N ASN A 92 -13.44 1.05 -13.50
CA ASN A 92 -12.91 0.14 -14.52
C ASN A 92 -11.38 0.24 -14.57
N VAL A 93 -10.76 -0.88 -14.95
CA VAL A 93 -9.31 -0.96 -15.18
C VAL A 93 -9.00 -0.37 -16.56
N GLU A 94 -8.04 0.55 -16.62
CA GLU A 94 -7.60 1.22 -17.85
C GLU A 94 -6.07 1.14 -17.97
N PRO A 95 -5.52 1.25 -19.20
CA PRO A 95 -4.07 1.44 -19.39
C PRO A 95 -3.62 2.74 -18.73
N SER A 96 -2.54 2.68 -17.95
CA SER A 96 -1.93 3.86 -17.33
C SER A 96 -0.91 4.54 -18.25
N ASP A 97 -0.42 5.71 -17.85
CA ASP A 97 0.70 6.39 -18.50
C ASP A 97 2.06 5.84 -18.07
N PHE A 98 2.09 4.74 -17.30
CA PHE A 98 3.32 4.19 -16.75
C PHE A 98 3.70 2.86 -17.41
N VAL A 99 4.99 2.74 -17.72
CA VAL A 99 5.62 1.53 -18.25
C VAL A 99 6.73 1.11 -17.32
N GLN A 100 6.74 -0.16 -16.94
CA GLN A 100 7.79 -0.76 -16.15
C GLN A 100 8.67 -1.64 -17.04
N THR A 101 9.99 -1.45 -16.95
CA THR A 101 10.98 -2.30 -17.61
C THR A 101 11.66 -3.18 -16.58
N PHE A 102 12.01 -4.39 -16.97
CA PHE A 102 12.75 -5.32 -16.14
C PHE A 102 14.04 -5.67 -16.86
N SER A 103 15.17 -5.28 -16.31
CA SER A 103 16.49 -5.63 -16.86
C SER A 103 17.15 -6.68 -15.96
N ARG A 104 17.52 -7.80 -16.56
CA ARG A 104 18.43 -8.75 -15.92
C ARG A 104 19.83 -8.45 -16.40
N SER A 105 20.71 -8.04 -15.52
CA SER A 105 22.14 -7.96 -15.79
C SER A 105 22.72 -9.40 -15.75
N ASN A 106 23.57 -9.74 -16.70
CA ASN A 106 24.32 -11.01 -16.70
C ASN A 106 25.18 -11.09 -15.42
N GLY A 107 24.69 -11.78 -14.38
CA GLY A 107 25.37 -11.95 -13.10
C GLY A 107 25.15 -10.82 -12.06
N GLY A 108 24.27 -9.88 -12.32
CA GLY A 108 23.91 -8.78 -11.41
C GLY A 108 22.47 -8.81 -10.92
N GLU A 109 22.16 -7.94 -9.97
CA GLU A 109 20.82 -7.76 -9.46
C GLU A 109 19.83 -7.37 -10.57
N ALA A 110 18.62 -7.90 -10.50
CA ALA A 110 17.54 -7.48 -11.39
C ALA A 110 17.20 -6.02 -11.08
N SER A 111 17.30 -5.15 -12.09
CA SER A 111 16.89 -3.75 -11.96
C SER A 111 15.56 -3.52 -12.65
N SER A 112 14.69 -2.73 -12.05
CA SER A 112 13.45 -2.31 -12.67
C SER A 112 13.47 -0.81 -12.93
N GLY A 113 13.13 -0.41 -14.16
CA GLY A 113 12.94 1.00 -14.52
C GLY A 113 11.45 1.34 -14.52
N PHE A 114 11.12 2.56 -14.16
CA PHE A 114 9.75 3.08 -14.15
C PHE A 114 9.70 4.34 -15.01
N TRP A 115 8.84 4.36 -16.03
CA TRP A 115 8.80 5.41 -17.05
C TRP A 115 7.39 5.93 -17.23
N GLN A 116 7.24 7.23 -17.33
CA GLN A 116 5.99 7.86 -17.75
C GLN A 116 6.04 8.07 -19.26
N LEU A 117 5.12 7.43 -19.99
CA LEU A 117 5.01 7.50 -21.43
C LEU A 117 3.54 7.67 -21.82
N PRO A 118 3.24 8.52 -22.81
CA PRO A 118 1.88 8.67 -23.33
C PRO A 118 1.24 7.34 -23.67
N LYS A 119 -0.10 7.27 -23.55
CA LYS A 119 -0.87 6.08 -23.94
C LYS A 119 -0.62 5.77 -25.42
N GLY A 120 -0.27 4.53 -25.72
CA GLY A 120 0.07 4.08 -27.08
C GLY A 120 1.56 4.03 -27.39
N GLU A 121 2.42 4.72 -26.65
CA GLU A 121 3.86 4.56 -26.76
C GLU A 121 4.33 3.32 -26.00
N THR A 122 5.37 2.67 -26.51
CA THR A 122 5.98 1.49 -25.89
C THR A 122 7.46 1.70 -25.66
N LYS A 123 8.01 0.96 -24.71
CA LYS A 123 9.45 0.88 -24.48
C LYS A 123 9.87 -0.57 -24.63
N ALA A 124 11.04 -0.79 -25.25
CA ALA A 124 11.58 -2.14 -25.37
C ALA A 124 11.67 -2.81 -24.00
N ASP A 125 11.23 -4.05 -23.92
CA ASP A 125 11.16 -4.85 -22.68
C ASP A 125 10.30 -4.22 -21.58
N GLY A 126 9.40 -3.29 -21.94
CA GLY A 126 8.49 -2.61 -21.02
C GLY A 126 7.08 -3.21 -20.99
N ILE A 127 6.51 -3.32 -19.80
CA ILE A 127 5.11 -3.68 -19.58
C ILE A 127 4.36 -2.42 -19.19
N ARG A 128 3.33 -2.06 -19.95
CA ARG A 128 2.45 -0.97 -19.56
C ARG A 128 1.61 -1.41 -18.38
N LEU A 129 1.66 -0.61 -17.32
CA LEU A 129 0.83 -0.81 -16.14
C LEU A 129 -0.62 -0.47 -16.46
N THR A 130 -1.52 -1.09 -15.71
CA THR A 130 -2.93 -0.70 -15.67
C THR A 130 -3.19 0.11 -14.42
N GLU A 131 -4.20 0.96 -14.50
CA GLU A 131 -4.65 1.79 -13.38
C GLU A 131 -6.15 1.72 -13.21
N ARG A 132 -6.62 1.99 -12.00
CA ARG A 132 -8.01 2.30 -11.71
C ARG A 132 -8.10 3.18 -10.47
N GLN A 133 -9.24 3.79 -10.27
CA GLN A 133 -9.53 4.49 -9.02
C GLN A 133 -10.02 3.51 -7.96
N GLU A 134 -9.54 3.68 -6.75
CA GLU A 134 -10.06 3.06 -5.53
C GLU A 134 -10.58 4.16 -4.62
N THR A 135 -11.78 3.99 -4.08
CA THR A 135 -12.35 4.91 -3.10
C THR A 135 -12.47 4.20 -1.76
N LEU A 136 -11.75 4.73 -0.76
CA LEU A 136 -11.75 4.27 0.64
C LEU A 136 -12.50 5.30 1.49
N GLY A 137 -13.79 5.09 1.72
CA GLY A 137 -14.62 6.11 2.36
C GLY A 137 -14.69 7.37 1.50
N ASP A 138 -14.19 8.50 2.02
CA ASP A 138 -14.21 9.80 1.32
C ASP A 138 -12.95 10.06 0.48
N VAL A 139 -11.97 9.17 0.49
CA VAL A 139 -10.71 9.35 -0.22
C VAL A 139 -10.67 8.51 -1.48
N THR A 140 -10.61 9.19 -2.64
CA THR A 140 -10.40 8.55 -3.94
C THR A 140 -8.96 8.73 -4.38
N HIS A 141 -8.32 7.66 -4.82
CA HIS A 141 -6.95 7.67 -5.32
C HIS A 141 -6.78 6.64 -6.44
N ARG A 142 -5.69 6.75 -7.19
CA ARG A 142 -5.34 5.80 -8.24
C ARG A 142 -4.46 4.69 -7.67
N ILE A 143 -4.72 3.47 -8.10
CA ILE A 143 -3.83 2.32 -7.86
C ILE A 143 -3.28 1.82 -9.19
N LEU A 144 -1.99 1.49 -9.18
CA LEU A 144 -1.28 0.93 -10.33
C LEU A 144 -1.11 -0.57 -10.15
N MET A 145 -1.25 -1.31 -11.25
CA MET A 145 -1.17 -2.77 -11.24
C MET A 145 -0.36 -3.26 -12.45
N VAL A 146 0.37 -4.35 -12.27
CA VAL A 146 0.99 -5.08 -13.39
C VAL A 146 -0.04 -6.08 -13.91
N PRO A 147 -0.48 -6.00 -15.19
CA PRO A 147 -1.60 -6.80 -15.69
C PRO A 147 -1.40 -8.31 -15.58
N ILE A 148 -0.15 -8.78 -15.67
CA ILE A 148 0.20 -10.20 -15.73
C ILE A 148 0.73 -10.73 -14.38
N ALA A 149 0.94 -9.87 -13.40
CA ALA A 149 1.55 -10.27 -12.14
C ALA A 149 0.49 -10.87 -11.20
N GLN A 150 0.78 -12.07 -10.72
CA GLN A 150 0.01 -12.73 -9.68
C GLN A 150 0.68 -12.50 -8.33
N ASP A 151 -0.09 -12.13 -7.34
CA ASP A 151 0.41 -11.95 -5.97
C ASP A 151 0.72 -13.31 -5.36
N GLN A 152 1.91 -13.41 -4.77
CA GLN A 152 2.33 -14.60 -4.04
C GLN A 152 1.77 -14.52 -2.61
N VAL A 153 0.48 -14.80 -2.45
CA VAL A 153 -0.25 -14.69 -1.17
C VAL A 153 0.39 -15.52 -0.06
N GLY A 154 1.03 -16.64 -0.41
CA GLY A 154 1.75 -17.48 0.55
C GLY A 154 2.98 -16.80 1.18
N MET A 155 3.47 -15.71 0.62
CA MET A 155 4.56 -14.90 1.19
C MET A 155 4.09 -13.78 2.09
N TYR A 156 2.78 -13.52 2.16
CA TYR A 156 2.24 -12.50 3.05
C TYR A 156 2.31 -12.99 4.51
N TYR A 157 2.45 -12.03 5.42
CA TYR A 157 2.31 -12.34 6.84
C TYR A 157 0.96 -13.03 7.10
N HIS A 158 1.02 -14.22 7.67
CA HIS A 158 -0.17 -14.99 8.05
C HIS A 158 -0.51 -14.74 9.53
N GLN A 159 -1.66 -14.15 9.79
CA GLN A 159 -2.16 -13.99 11.14
C GLN A 159 -2.86 -15.28 11.57
N SER A 160 -2.38 -15.90 12.66
CA SER A 160 -2.91 -17.16 13.18
C SER A 160 -4.41 -17.09 13.43
N GLY A 161 -5.12 -18.13 13.01
CA GLY A 161 -6.59 -18.22 13.18
C GLY A 161 -7.42 -17.48 12.14
N LEU A 162 -6.79 -16.86 11.13
CA LEU A 162 -7.47 -16.19 10.03
C LEU A 162 -7.12 -16.84 8.67
N PRO A 163 -8.00 -16.70 7.66
CA PRO A 163 -7.69 -17.09 6.30
C PRO A 163 -6.47 -16.35 5.75
N LEU A 164 -5.84 -16.89 4.70
CA LEU A 164 -4.79 -16.17 3.97
C LEU A 164 -5.29 -14.82 3.47
N ALA A 165 -4.40 -13.85 3.39
CA ALA A 165 -4.70 -12.48 2.97
C ALA A 165 -5.82 -11.80 3.77
N THR A 166 -5.96 -12.20 5.04
CA THR A 166 -6.93 -11.61 5.98
C THR A 166 -6.24 -11.26 7.29
N TRP A 167 -6.47 -10.05 7.78
CA TRP A 167 -5.84 -9.52 9.00
C TRP A 167 -6.85 -8.75 9.84
N ILE A 168 -6.74 -8.86 11.16
CA ILE A 168 -7.37 -7.95 12.11
C ILE A 168 -6.29 -7.00 12.60
N VAL A 169 -6.51 -5.72 12.41
CA VAL A 169 -5.54 -4.67 12.78
C VAL A 169 -5.54 -4.52 14.31
N PRO A 170 -4.40 -4.76 14.98
CA PRO A 170 -4.31 -4.65 16.42
C PRO A 170 -4.51 -3.21 16.92
N PRO A 171 -4.84 -3.02 18.22
CA PRO A 171 -4.88 -1.68 18.82
C PRO A 171 -3.56 -0.93 18.62
N GLY A 172 -3.63 0.36 18.24
CA GLY A 172 -2.48 1.22 18.01
C GLY A 172 -1.68 0.92 16.74
N GLN A 173 -2.12 -0.01 15.90
CA GLN A 173 -1.47 -0.35 14.63
C GLN A 173 -2.37 0.05 13.44
N TYR A 174 -1.74 0.13 12.26
CA TYR A 174 -2.40 0.48 11.01
C TYR A 174 -2.03 -0.51 9.92
N PHE A 175 -2.99 -0.89 9.11
CA PHE A 175 -2.73 -1.70 7.92
C PHE A 175 -2.37 -0.78 6.75
N MET A 176 -1.15 -0.88 6.29
CA MET A 176 -0.58 0.02 5.28
C MET A 176 -0.46 -0.69 3.94
N MET A 177 -0.90 -0.04 2.87
CA MET A 177 -0.74 -0.56 1.49
C MET A 177 -0.11 0.47 0.58
N GLY A 178 0.67 0.01 -0.41
CA GLY A 178 1.11 0.84 -1.52
C GLY A 178 -0.02 1.10 -2.52
N ASP A 179 -0.02 2.27 -3.14
CA ASP A 179 -0.89 2.57 -4.27
C ASP A 179 -0.41 1.83 -5.54
N ASN A 180 0.84 1.39 -5.55
CA ASN A 180 1.40 0.55 -6.58
C ASN A 180 1.31 -0.92 -6.13
N ARG A 181 0.30 -1.63 -6.64
CA ARG A 181 0.00 -3.04 -6.27
C ARG A 181 0.65 -4.00 -7.25
N ARG A 182 1.97 -3.99 -7.25
CA ARG A 182 2.79 -4.99 -7.96
C ARG A 182 3.01 -6.18 -7.03
N SER A 183 3.10 -7.37 -7.59
CA SER A 183 3.32 -8.60 -6.85
C SER A 183 4.70 -8.73 -6.17
N GLU A 184 5.58 -7.74 -6.31
CA GLU A 184 6.99 -7.82 -5.93
C GLU A 184 7.39 -6.94 -4.73
N GLU A 185 6.48 -6.24 -4.09
CA GLU A 185 6.81 -5.54 -2.86
C GLU A 185 6.87 -6.54 -1.68
N ARG A 186 8.09 -6.87 -1.29
CA ARG A 186 8.41 -7.61 -0.06
C ARG A 186 8.22 -6.73 1.15
#